data_2a053ba262caa8eaa7dbbe5cb742e5e9
#
_entry.id   2a053ba262caa8eaa7dbbe5cb742e5e9
#
_cell.length_a   1.000
_cell.length_b   1.000
_cell.length_c   1.000
_cell.angle_alpha   90.00
_cell.angle_beta   90.00
_cell.angle_gamma   90.00
#
_symmetry.space_group_name_H-M   'P 1'
#
loop_
_entity.id
_entity.type
_entity.pdbx_description
1 polymer ?
#
loop_
_entity_poly.entity_id
_entity_poly.type
_entity_poly.pdbx_seq_one_letter_code
_entity_poly.pdbx_strand_id
1 'polypeptide(L)'
;NTMFLPVSRSDLLDLISVQDKIANKVRDITGIMLGRKMRVPNELAEPMRDYMRTSVACVAQARQALEELKDLLESGFGRNVSDVMQNMICELHTLEHQADSQQVAIRRQLFELESQLPPVDVIFLYKIIDWVGDVADQAEKVGTRLQILMAR
;
A
#
# COMPACT_ATOMS: atom_id res chain seq x y z
N ASN A 1 0.86 -38.68 4.67
CA ASN A 1 1.41 -37.59 5.47
C ASN A 1 0.87 -36.28 4.91
N THR A 2 -0.33 -35.91 5.32
CA THR A 2 -0.89 -34.59 5.09
C THR A 2 -0.13 -33.64 6.01
N MET A 3 0.87 -32.95 5.48
CA MET A 3 1.52 -31.86 6.18
C MET A 3 0.44 -30.80 6.41
N PHE A 4 -0.03 -30.66 7.63
CA PHE A 4 -0.90 -29.57 8.04
C PHE A 4 -0.12 -28.27 7.86
N LEU A 5 -0.37 -27.55 6.77
CA LEU A 5 0.07 -26.18 6.65
C LEU A 5 -0.64 -25.41 7.79
N PRO A 6 0.08 -24.73 8.67
CA PRO A 6 -0.51 -23.94 9.76
C PRO A 6 -1.35 -22.76 9.26
N VAL A 7 -1.37 -22.54 7.95
CA VAL A 7 -2.08 -21.46 7.25
C VAL A 7 -3.24 -22.06 6.46
N SER A 8 -4.45 -21.55 6.67
CA SER A 8 -5.63 -22.04 5.95
C SER A 8 -5.57 -21.62 4.47
N ARG A 9 -6.19 -22.41 3.61
CA ARG A 9 -6.35 -22.06 2.18
C ARG A 9 -7.05 -20.70 2.00
N SER A 10 -8.02 -20.40 2.86
CA SER A 10 -8.75 -19.12 2.84
C SER A 10 -7.81 -17.92 3.09
N ASP A 11 -6.94 -18.05 4.08
CA ASP A 11 -5.99 -16.98 4.41
C ASP A 11 -5.00 -16.70 3.26
N LEU A 12 -4.55 -17.77 2.58
CA LEU A 12 -3.69 -17.61 1.39
C LEU A 12 -4.42 -16.95 0.22
N LEU A 13 -5.68 -17.30 -0.02
CA LEU A 13 -6.49 -16.68 -1.05
C LEU A 13 -6.75 -15.19 -0.73
N ASP A 14 -6.97 -14.86 0.52
CA ASP A 14 -7.12 -13.46 0.96
C ASP A 14 -5.85 -12.64 0.69
N LEU A 15 -4.66 -13.18 0.98
CA LEU A 15 -3.39 -12.53 0.69
C LEU A 15 -3.19 -12.32 -0.82
N ILE A 16 -3.51 -13.31 -1.65
CA ILE A 16 -3.44 -13.19 -3.11
C ILE A 16 -4.42 -12.12 -3.60
N SER A 17 -5.64 -12.09 -3.08
CA SER A 17 -6.66 -11.10 -3.44
C SER A 17 -6.21 -9.67 -3.14
N VAL A 18 -5.55 -9.44 -2.01
CA VAL A 18 -5.02 -8.11 -1.66
C VAL A 18 -3.93 -7.69 -2.63
N GLN A 19 -3.01 -8.59 -2.99
CA GLN A 19 -1.95 -8.31 -3.98
C GLN A 19 -2.54 -7.97 -5.36
N ASP A 20 -3.56 -8.69 -5.81
CA ASP A 20 -4.26 -8.42 -7.06
C ASP A 20 -4.91 -7.03 -7.05
N LYS A 21 -5.51 -6.62 -5.93
CA LYS A 21 -6.09 -5.28 -5.76
C LYS A 21 -5.04 -4.17 -5.87
N ILE A 22 -3.84 -4.36 -5.33
CA ILE A 22 -2.73 -3.42 -5.47
C ILE A 22 -2.36 -3.25 -6.95
N ALA A 23 -2.12 -4.35 -7.65
CA ALA A 23 -1.76 -4.32 -9.07
C ALA A 23 -2.83 -3.65 -9.94
N ASN A 24 -4.10 -3.97 -9.70
CA ASN A 24 -5.23 -3.36 -10.41
C ASN A 24 -5.31 -1.85 -10.15
N LYS A 25 -5.12 -1.41 -8.91
CA LYS A 25 -5.16 0.01 -8.57
C LYS A 25 -4.02 0.79 -9.25
N VAL A 26 -2.81 0.25 -9.26
CA VAL A 26 -1.67 0.87 -9.97
C VAL A 26 -1.93 0.97 -11.47
N ARG A 27 -2.49 -0.07 -12.07
CA ARG A 27 -2.91 -0.04 -13.48
C ARG A 27 -3.95 1.04 -13.75
N ASP A 28 -4.93 1.20 -12.88
CA ASP A 28 -6.00 2.19 -13.02
C ASP A 28 -5.46 3.62 -12.89
N ILE A 29 -4.57 3.88 -11.93
CA ILE A 29 -3.86 5.15 -11.78
C ILE A 29 -3.10 5.50 -13.06
N THR A 30 -2.28 4.58 -13.54
CA THR A 30 -1.47 4.78 -14.75
C THR A 30 -2.35 5.00 -15.97
N GLY A 31 -3.43 4.24 -16.11
CA GLY A 31 -4.37 4.34 -17.21
C GLY A 31 -5.04 5.72 -17.31
N ILE A 32 -5.49 6.26 -16.18
CA ILE A 32 -6.09 7.60 -16.14
C ILE A 32 -5.04 8.69 -16.41
N MET A 33 -3.88 8.60 -15.77
CA MET A 33 -2.82 9.60 -15.95
C MET A 33 -2.35 9.68 -17.39
N LEU A 34 -2.11 8.54 -18.03
CA LEU A 34 -1.70 8.48 -19.44
C LEU A 34 -2.84 8.88 -20.39
N GLY A 35 -4.03 8.31 -20.22
CA GLY A 35 -5.18 8.55 -21.10
C GLY A 35 -5.62 10.01 -21.12
N ARG A 36 -5.54 10.69 -19.99
CA ARG A 36 -5.86 12.11 -19.86
C ARG A 36 -4.67 13.04 -20.08
N LYS A 37 -3.45 12.50 -20.28
CA LYS A 37 -2.21 13.29 -20.33
C LYS A 37 -2.09 14.22 -19.13
N MET A 38 -2.40 13.69 -17.93
CA MET A 38 -2.46 14.49 -16.71
C MET A 38 -1.11 15.11 -16.38
N ARG A 39 -1.16 16.34 -15.89
CA ARG A 39 -0.03 17.06 -15.33
C ARG A 39 -0.31 17.40 -13.88
N VAL A 40 0.67 17.16 -13.02
CA VAL A 40 0.62 17.61 -11.63
C VAL A 40 1.10 19.06 -11.60
N PRO A 41 0.35 19.99 -10.97
CA PRO A 41 0.83 21.36 -10.77
C PRO A 41 2.20 21.39 -10.11
N ASN A 42 3.03 22.37 -10.49
CA ASN A 42 4.39 22.47 -9.98
C ASN A 42 4.45 22.56 -8.45
N GLU A 43 3.48 23.24 -7.85
CA GLU A 43 3.35 23.41 -6.40
C GLU A 43 3.11 22.09 -5.67
N LEU A 44 2.47 21.13 -6.34
CA LEU A 44 2.19 19.80 -5.80
C LEU A 44 3.21 18.74 -6.25
N ALA A 45 4.15 19.06 -7.13
CA ALA A 45 5.03 18.07 -7.74
C ALA A 45 5.91 17.33 -6.72
N GLU A 46 6.58 18.02 -5.82
CA GLU A 46 7.41 17.40 -4.79
C GLU A 46 6.58 16.68 -3.72
N PRO A 47 5.55 17.29 -3.10
CA PRO A 47 4.69 16.56 -2.17
C PRO A 47 4.08 15.29 -2.76
N MET A 48 3.63 15.35 -4.02
CA MET A 48 3.04 14.20 -4.71
C MET A 48 4.06 13.09 -4.97
N ARG A 49 5.29 13.47 -5.35
CA ARG A 49 6.39 12.52 -5.54
C ARG A 49 6.76 11.81 -4.24
N ASP A 50 6.86 12.55 -3.14
CA ASP A 50 7.17 11.97 -1.82
C ASP A 50 6.05 11.05 -1.34
N TYR A 51 4.80 11.41 -1.54
CA TYR A 51 3.65 10.59 -1.23
C TYR A 51 3.64 9.28 -2.05
N MET A 52 3.92 9.36 -3.34
CA MET A 52 4.05 8.16 -4.18
C MET A 52 5.20 7.26 -3.73
N ARG A 53 6.35 7.84 -3.35
CA ARG A 53 7.48 7.07 -2.80
C ARG A 53 7.11 6.33 -1.52
N THR A 54 6.39 6.99 -0.61
CA THR A 54 5.92 6.36 0.62
C THR A 54 4.95 5.22 0.32
N SER A 55 4.02 5.40 -0.60
CA SER A 55 3.08 4.35 -1.03
C SER A 55 3.80 3.16 -1.67
N VAL A 56 4.83 3.40 -2.48
CA VAL A 56 5.69 2.35 -3.03
C VAL A 56 6.46 1.63 -1.92
N ALA A 57 6.97 2.37 -0.92
CA ALA A 57 7.64 1.78 0.23
C ALA A 57 6.71 0.87 1.05
N CYS A 58 5.43 1.22 1.20
CA CYS A 58 4.42 0.34 1.82
C CYS A 58 4.31 -0.99 1.07
N VAL A 59 4.22 -0.95 -0.26
CA VAL A 59 4.14 -2.18 -1.08
C VAL A 59 5.42 -3.01 -0.98
N ALA A 60 6.59 -2.38 -1.00
CA ALA A 60 7.88 -3.06 -0.85
C ALA A 60 7.99 -3.73 0.53
N GLN A 61 7.56 -3.05 1.58
CA GLN A 61 7.55 -3.59 2.95
C GLN A 61 6.59 -4.77 3.09
N ALA A 62 5.38 -4.66 2.51
CA ALA A 62 4.41 -5.76 2.49
C ALA A 62 4.98 -6.99 1.74
N ARG A 63 5.68 -6.78 0.64
CA ARG A 63 6.36 -7.84 -0.10
C ARG A 63 7.43 -8.52 0.75
N GLN A 64 8.27 -7.77 1.46
CA GLN A 64 9.29 -8.35 2.34
C GLN A 64 8.67 -9.19 3.45
N ALA A 65 7.57 -8.74 4.05
CA ALA A 65 6.85 -9.50 5.06
C ALA A 65 6.27 -10.82 4.50
N LEU A 66 5.79 -10.83 3.25
CA LEU A 66 5.34 -12.05 2.59
C LEU A 66 6.47 -13.03 2.26
N GLU A 67 7.64 -12.52 1.86
CA GLU A 67 8.84 -13.33 1.63
C GLU A 67 9.30 -13.98 2.94
N GLU A 68 9.29 -13.25 4.04
CA GLU A 68 9.60 -13.77 5.37
C GLU A 68 8.60 -14.85 5.82
N LEU A 69 7.29 -14.68 5.53
CA LEU A 69 6.30 -15.72 5.80
C LEU A 69 6.65 -17.03 5.07
N LYS A 70 7.09 -16.94 3.83
CA LYS A 70 7.52 -18.11 3.05
C LYS A 70 8.67 -18.83 3.73
N ASP A 71 9.69 -18.10 4.15
CA ASP A 71 10.87 -18.65 4.82
C ASP A 71 10.49 -19.32 6.15
N LEU A 72 9.54 -18.72 6.89
CA LEU A 72 8.95 -19.30 8.09
C LEU A 72 8.27 -20.65 7.85
N LEU A 73 7.48 -20.75 6.79
CA LEU A 73 6.77 -21.99 6.44
C LEU A 73 7.73 -23.10 6.01
N GLU A 74 8.86 -22.74 5.39
CA GLU A 74 9.88 -23.69 4.93
C GLU A 74 10.82 -24.17 6.05
N SER A 75 11.17 -23.30 7.00
CA SER A 75 12.15 -23.58 8.08
C SER A 75 11.53 -24.06 9.39
N GLY A 76 10.23 -23.96 9.53
CA GLY A 76 9.50 -24.18 10.80
C GLY A 76 9.51 -22.93 11.70
N PHE A 77 8.44 -22.79 12.48
CA PHE A 77 8.20 -21.63 13.34
C PHE A 77 9.22 -21.53 14.50
N GLY A 78 10.31 -20.80 14.29
CA GLY A 78 11.25 -20.44 15.36
C GLY A 78 10.85 -19.11 16.01
N ARG A 79 11.13 -18.96 17.34
CA ARG A 79 10.77 -17.73 18.09
C ARG A 79 11.35 -16.45 17.50
N ASN A 80 12.57 -16.48 16.98
CA ASN A 80 13.24 -15.30 16.43
C ASN A 80 12.58 -14.77 15.15
N VAL A 81 11.90 -15.61 14.40
CA VAL A 81 11.27 -15.23 13.13
C VAL A 81 9.94 -14.53 13.38
N SER A 82 9.23 -14.87 14.46
CA SER A 82 8.02 -14.14 14.89
C SER A 82 8.33 -12.68 15.21
N ASP A 83 9.43 -12.42 15.89
CA ASP A 83 9.85 -11.06 16.26
C ASP A 83 10.24 -10.24 15.04
N VAL A 84 10.94 -10.84 14.07
CA VAL A 84 11.30 -10.21 12.80
C VAL A 84 10.04 -9.84 12.02
N MET A 85 9.09 -10.75 11.91
CA MET A 85 7.82 -10.50 11.24
C MET A 85 7.03 -9.36 11.91
N GLN A 86 6.94 -9.34 13.23
CA GLN A 86 6.26 -8.27 13.96
C GLN A 86 6.89 -6.91 13.71
N ASN A 87 8.23 -6.84 13.69
CA ASN A 87 8.95 -5.60 13.38
C ASN A 87 8.63 -5.12 11.94
N MET A 88 8.61 -6.04 10.97
CA MET A 88 8.24 -5.72 9.58
C MET A 88 6.81 -5.17 9.47
N ILE A 89 5.87 -5.74 10.21
CA ILE A 89 4.48 -5.29 10.24
C ILE A 89 4.36 -3.92 10.91
N CYS A 90 5.07 -3.68 12.02
CA CYS A 90 5.12 -2.36 12.67
C CYS A 90 5.67 -1.28 11.74
N GLU A 91 6.72 -1.59 10.99
CA GLU A 91 7.29 -0.67 10.00
C GLU A 91 6.30 -0.37 8.88
N LEU A 92 5.56 -1.38 8.41
CA LEU A 92 4.50 -1.20 7.42
C LEU A 92 3.39 -0.26 7.91
N HIS A 93 2.93 -0.40 9.15
CA HIS A 93 1.96 0.52 9.76
C HIS A 93 2.52 1.94 9.86
N THR A 94 3.78 2.10 10.21
CA THR A 94 4.44 3.42 10.27
C THR A 94 4.47 4.09 8.89
N LEU A 95 4.80 3.35 7.85
CA LEU A 95 4.80 3.86 6.47
C LEU A 95 3.40 4.23 5.99
N GLU A 96 2.39 3.43 6.32
CA GLU A 96 1.01 3.74 5.98
C GLU A 96 0.52 5.02 6.68
N HIS A 97 0.77 5.19 7.97
CA HIS A 97 0.47 6.44 8.68
C HIS A 97 1.17 7.66 8.08
N GLN A 98 2.40 7.49 7.61
CA GLN A 98 3.11 8.55 6.89
C GLN A 98 2.40 8.87 5.56
N ALA A 99 1.99 7.87 4.80
CA ALA A 99 1.23 8.04 3.56
C ALA A 99 -0.09 8.78 3.80
N ASP A 100 -0.84 8.41 4.84
CA ASP A 100 -2.07 9.07 5.26
C ASP A 100 -1.84 10.56 5.57
N SER A 101 -0.81 10.86 6.34
CA SER A 101 -0.47 12.24 6.71
C SER A 101 -0.11 13.07 5.47
N GLN A 102 0.64 12.49 4.54
CA GLN A 102 0.97 13.12 3.25
C GLN A 102 -0.27 13.32 2.39
N GLN A 103 -1.19 12.35 2.35
CA GLN A 103 -2.46 12.47 1.62
C GLN A 103 -3.28 13.66 2.12
N VAL A 104 -3.44 13.79 3.42
CA VAL A 104 -4.17 14.93 4.03
C VAL A 104 -3.50 16.25 3.67
N ALA A 105 -2.18 16.33 3.75
CA ALA A 105 -1.43 17.54 3.43
C ALA A 105 -1.58 17.94 1.95
N ILE A 106 -1.50 16.98 1.03
CA ILE A 106 -1.64 17.22 -0.41
C ILE A 106 -3.07 17.65 -0.76
N ARG A 107 -4.08 17.01 -0.17
CA ARG A 107 -5.48 17.43 -0.36
C ARG A 107 -5.69 18.89 0.06
N ARG A 108 -5.11 19.30 1.19
CA ARG A 108 -5.18 20.69 1.67
C ARG A 108 -4.51 21.66 0.69
N GLN A 109 -3.33 21.33 0.21
CA GLN A 109 -2.63 22.13 -0.79
C GLN A 109 -3.40 22.23 -2.10
N LEU A 110 -3.98 21.12 -2.56
CA LEU A 110 -4.81 21.13 -3.78
C LEU A 110 -6.06 22.00 -3.59
N PHE A 111 -6.69 21.96 -2.43
CA PHE A 111 -7.84 22.83 -2.11
C PHE A 111 -7.47 24.33 -2.21
N GLU A 112 -6.28 24.71 -1.76
CA GLU A 112 -5.79 26.11 -1.87
C GLU A 112 -5.54 26.52 -3.33
N LEU A 113 -5.23 25.58 -4.22
CA LEU A 113 -4.91 25.82 -5.63
C LEU A 113 -6.10 25.63 -6.58
N GLU A 114 -7.13 24.92 -6.16
CA GLU A 114 -8.18 24.41 -7.07
C GLU A 114 -8.93 25.50 -7.83
N SER A 115 -9.09 26.69 -7.23
CA SER A 115 -9.75 27.83 -7.90
C SER A 115 -8.97 28.36 -9.11
N GLN A 116 -7.69 28.06 -9.21
CA GLN A 116 -6.77 28.50 -10.28
C GLN A 116 -6.57 27.42 -11.35
N LEU A 117 -7.14 26.24 -11.15
CA LEU A 117 -6.99 25.08 -12.04
C LEU A 117 -8.28 24.78 -12.77
N PRO A 118 -8.22 24.12 -13.95
CA PRO A 118 -9.41 23.66 -14.64
C PRO A 118 -10.19 22.68 -13.75
N PRO A 119 -11.52 22.86 -13.54
CA PRO A 119 -12.30 22.07 -12.59
C PRO A 119 -12.25 20.55 -12.85
N VAL A 120 -12.23 20.12 -14.10
CA VAL A 120 -12.16 18.70 -14.43
C VAL A 120 -10.80 18.11 -14.04
N ASP A 121 -9.72 18.86 -14.21
CA ASP A 121 -8.38 18.42 -13.80
C ASP A 121 -8.28 18.27 -12.26
N VAL A 122 -8.90 19.19 -11.53
CA VAL A 122 -9.00 19.14 -10.07
C VAL A 122 -9.69 17.85 -9.61
N ILE A 123 -10.81 17.49 -10.21
CA ILE A 123 -11.54 16.25 -9.90
C ILE A 123 -10.64 15.04 -10.06
N PHE A 124 -9.90 14.97 -11.16
CA PHE A 124 -9.00 13.83 -11.40
C PHE A 124 -7.74 13.86 -10.54
N LEU A 125 -7.24 15.03 -10.14
CA LEU A 125 -6.15 15.13 -9.17
C LEU A 125 -6.57 14.58 -7.80
N TYR A 126 -7.74 14.95 -7.27
CA TYR A 126 -8.27 14.36 -6.04
C TYR A 126 -8.41 12.84 -6.16
N LYS A 127 -8.91 12.36 -7.31
CA LYS A 127 -9.07 10.94 -7.55
C LYS A 127 -7.74 10.19 -7.53
N ILE A 128 -6.69 10.73 -8.16
CA ILE A 128 -5.35 10.12 -8.12
C ILE A 128 -4.78 10.12 -6.71
N ILE A 129 -4.94 11.21 -5.95
CA ILE A 129 -4.50 11.27 -4.56
C ILE A 129 -5.17 10.18 -3.72
N ASP A 130 -6.48 9.97 -3.89
CA ASP A 130 -7.22 8.92 -3.19
C ASP A 130 -6.74 7.52 -3.60
N TRP A 131 -6.54 7.29 -4.88
CA TRP A 131 -6.13 5.98 -5.38
C TRP A 131 -4.69 5.60 -5.00
N VAL A 132 -3.79 6.58 -4.89
CA VAL A 132 -2.44 6.34 -4.34
C VAL A 132 -2.53 5.93 -2.86
N GLY A 133 -3.42 6.54 -2.08
CA GLY A 133 -3.71 6.13 -0.71
C GLY A 133 -4.26 4.71 -0.63
N ASP A 134 -5.17 4.35 -1.52
CA ASP A 134 -5.70 2.98 -1.60
C ASP A 134 -4.59 1.93 -1.81
N VAL A 135 -3.52 2.27 -2.54
CA VAL A 135 -2.36 1.37 -2.69
C VAL A 135 -1.67 1.13 -1.36
N ALA A 136 -1.42 2.17 -0.58
CA ALA A 136 -0.83 2.05 0.76
C ALA A 136 -1.74 1.28 1.72
N ASP A 137 -3.05 1.56 1.72
CA ASP A 137 -4.05 0.86 2.52
C ASP A 137 -4.11 -0.65 2.20
N GLN A 138 -4.06 -1.02 0.93
CA GLN A 138 -4.04 -2.42 0.53
C GLN A 138 -2.73 -3.10 0.98
N ALA A 139 -1.59 -2.41 0.91
CA ALA A 139 -0.34 -2.94 1.42
C ALA A 139 -0.41 -3.18 2.94
N GLU A 140 -0.99 -2.26 3.71
CA GLU A 140 -1.20 -2.44 5.15
C GLU A 140 -2.08 -3.65 5.47
N LYS A 141 -3.11 -3.93 4.66
CA LYS A 141 -3.96 -5.12 4.83
C LYS A 141 -3.18 -6.41 4.74
N VAL A 142 -2.10 -6.47 3.98
CA VAL A 142 -1.17 -7.63 3.99
C VAL A 142 -0.61 -7.83 5.40
N GLY A 143 -0.11 -6.75 6.03
CA GLY A 143 0.41 -6.79 7.41
C GLY A 143 -0.63 -7.26 8.41
N THR A 144 -1.84 -6.73 8.36
CA THR A 144 -2.96 -7.14 9.22
C THR A 144 -3.30 -8.62 9.06
N ARG A 145 -3.34 -9.14 7.84
CA ARG A 145 -3.57 -10.56 7.56
C ARG A 145 -2.46 -11.44 8.11
N LEU A 146 -1.20 -11.00 7.97
CA LEU A 146 -0.05 -11.71 8.54
C LEU A 146 -0.10 -11.75 10.08
N GLN A 147 -0.50 -10.67 10.74
CA GLN A 147 -0.71 -10.66 12.20
C GLN A 147 -1.76 -11.69 12.63
N ILE A 148 -2.88 -11.77 11.92
CA ILE A 148 -3.94 -12.74 12.20
C ILE A 148 -3.42 -14.18 12.04
N LEU A 149 -2.64 -14.45 11.01
CA LEU A 149 -2.04 -15.77 10.77
C LEU A 149 -1.08 -16.17 11.90
N MET A 150 -0.29 -15.23 12.40
CA MET A 150 0.70 -15.49 13.45
C MET A 150 0.08 -15.63 14.85
N ALA A 151 -1.13 -15.10 15.06
CA ALA A 151 -1.86 -15.20 16.33
C ALA A 151 -2.59 -16.56 16.53
N ARG A 152 -2.64 -17.39 15.50
CA ARG A 152 -3.24 -18.74 15.53
C ARG A 152 -2.19 -19.79 15.84
#